data_44a060cbaf928cb8e0220d44fae3f2f2
#
_entry.id   44a060cbaf928cb8e0220d44fae3f2f2
#
_cell.length_a   1.000
_cell.length_b   1.000
_cell.length_c   1.000
_cell.angle_alpha   90.00
_cell.angle_beta   90.00
_cell.angle_gamma   90.00
#
_symmetry.space_group_name_H-M   'P 1'
#
loop_
_entity.id
_entity.type
_entity.pdbx_description
1 polymer ?
#
loop_
_entity_poly.entity_id
_entity_poly.type
_entity_poly.pdbx_seq_one_letter_code
_entity_poly.pdbx_strand_id
1 'polypeptide(L)'
;MFSDFQCSACAATHPIVKKIIAEYEGKVRFVVRDFPLESIHENAFAAARAAAAANAQGKFLELAEILYKNQEALDTASLKKYASEIGLNAAQFEIDFNSPKTAGEIRKDMADGEALGISSTPTIFVNGRRVRHLSPAGFRSAIEHALAK
;
A
#
# COMPACT_ATOMS: atom_id res chain seq x y z
N MET A 1 -4.17 -4.51 -4.82
CA MET A 1 -2.81 -4.07 -5.21
C MET A 1 -1.83 -4.53 -4.15
N PHE A 2 -0.82 -5.30 -4.55
CA PHE A 2 0.32 -5.62 -3.71
C PHE A 2 1.40 -4.56 -3.91
N SER A 3 1.85 -3.95 -2.83
CA SER A 3 2.75 -2.80 -2.89
C SER A 3 3.77 -2.77 -1.76
N ASP A 4 4.78 -1.93 -1.97
CA ASP A 4 5.90 -1.68 -1.08
C ASP A 4 6.15 -0.17 -1.03
N PHE A 5 6.12 0.44 0.14
CA PHE A 5 6.27 1.89 0.29
C PHE A 5 7.67 2.40 -0.07
N GLN A 6 8.68 1.54 -0.07
CA GLN A 6 10.04 1.91 -0.46
C GLN A 6 10.33 1.66 -1.96
N CYS A 7 9.39 1.05 -2.68
CA CYS A 7 9.51 0.78 -4.10
C CYS A 7 9.19 2.02 -4.94
N SER A 8 10.12 2.44 -5.80
CA SER A 8 9.97 3.61 -6.67
C SER A 8 8.84 3.45 -7.69
N ALA A 9 8.65 2.25 -8.23
CA ALA A 9 7.55 1.95 -9.15
C ALA A 9 6.18 2.04 -8.46
N CYS A 10 6.09 1.68 -7.17
CA CYS A 10 4.88 1.86 -6.37
C CYS A 10 4.58 3.35 -6.16
N ALA A 11 5.59 4.16 -5.85
CA ALA A 11 5.43 5.61 -5.73
C ALA A 11 4.96 6.25 -7.04
N ALA A 12 5.52 5.83 -8.17
CA ALA A 12 5.11 6.33 -9.50
C ALA A 12 3.66 5.92 -9.87
N THR A 13 3.21 4.76 -9.43
CA THR A 13 1.86 4.24 -9.70
C THR A 13 0.80 4.85 -8.78
N HIS A 14 1.17 5.25 -7.58
CA HIS A 14 0.24 5.76 -6.56
C HIS A 14 -0.68 6.90 -7.04
N PRO A 15 -0.19 7.99 -7.68
CA PRO A 15 -1.06 9.06 -8.15
C PRO A 15 -2.01 8.61 -9.27
N ILE A 16 -1.62 7.65 -10.09
CA ILE A 16 -2.48 7.05 -11.12
C ILE A 16 -3.62 6.29 -10.44
N VAL A 17 -3.29 5.44 -9.49
CA VAL A 17 -4.28 4.64 -8.73
C VAL A 17 -5.26 5.55 -7.99
N LYS A 18 -4.80 6.63 -7.35
CA LYS A 18 -5.68 7.61 -6.70
C LYS A 18 -6.73 8.19 -7.66
N LYS A 19 -6.32 8.57 -8.86
CA LYS A 19 -7.24 9.09 -9.88
C LYS A 19 -8.25 8.03 -10.32
N ILE A 20 -7.81 6.81 -10.54
CA ILE A 20 -8.67 5.69 -10.94
C ILE A 20 -9.69 5.37 -9.84
N ILE A 21 -9.28 5.36 -8.57
CA ILE A 21 -10.21 5.13 -7.45
C ILE A 21 -11.31 6.20 -7.43
N ALA A 22 -10.93 7.47 -7.58
CA ALA A 22 -11.89 8.56 -7.61
C ALA A 22 -12.83 8.48 -8.83
N GLU A 23 -12.33 8.10 -10.00
CA GLU A 23 -13.11 7.95 -11.24
C GLU A 23 -14.17 6.83 -11.14
N TYR A 24 -13.86 5.77 -10.40
CA TYR A 24 -14.76 4.61 -10.21
C TYR A 24 -15.34 4.53 -8.79
N GLU A 25 -15.49 5.66 -8.11
CA GLU A 25 -16.09 5.72 -6.77
C GLU A 25 -17.49 5.07 -6.77
N GLY A 26 -17.75 4.25 -5.75
CA GLY A 26 -18.99 3.49 -5.62
C GLY A 26 -19.12 2.28 -6.56
N LYS A 27 -18.21 2.09 -7.52
CA LYS A 27 -18.22 0.96 -8.46
C LYS A 27 -17.12 -0.06 -8.19
N VAL A 28 -16.03 0.36 -7.55
CA VAL A 28 -14.84 -0.46 -7.30
C VAL A 28 -14.48 -0.41 -5.82
N ARG A 29 -14.24 -1.58 -5.24
CA ARG A 29 -13.58 -1.70 -3.94
C ARG A 29 -12.09 -1.86 -4.15
N PHE A 30 -11.31 -0.90 -3.67
CA PHE A 30 -9.85 -0.95 -3.73
C PHE A 30 -9.27 -1.54 -2.44
N VAL A 31 -8.36 -2.49 -2.60
CA VAL A 31 -7.68 -3.14 -1.48
C VAL A 31 -6.17 -3.08 -1.70
N VAL A 32 -5.46 -2.54 -0.72
CA VAL A 32 -4.00 -2.60 -0.65
C VAL A 32 -3.60 -3.82 0.15
N ARG A 33 -2.65 -4.58 -0.39
CA ARG A 33 -2.01 -5.71 0.28
C ARG A 33 -0.52 -5.41 0.40
N ASP A 34 0.07 -5.69 1.54
CA ASP A 34 1.47 -5.40 1.79
C ASP A 34 2.37 -6.48 1.19
N PHE A 35 3.38 -6.05 0.45
CA PHE A 35 4.41 -6.92 -0.10
C PHE A 35 5.79 -6.26 -0.01
N PRO A 36 6.26 -5.98 1.23
CA PRO A 36 7.55 -5.35 1.44
C PRO A 36 8.69 -6.26 0.98
N LEU A 37 9.51 -5.75 0.06
CA LEU A 37 10.66 -6.46 -0.51
C LEU A 37 11.87 -6.29 0.40
N GLU A 38 11.86 -6.93 1.56
CA GLU A 38 12.86 -6.74 2.64
C GLU A 38 14.30 -7.02 2.21
N SER A 39 14.50 -7.88 1.19
CA SER A 39 15.84 -8.20 0.68
C SER A 39 16.54 -7.03 -0.02
N ILE A 40 15.78 -6.04 -0.50
CA ILE A 40 16.28 -4.87 -1.24
C ILE A 40 15.82 -3.54 -0.64
N HIS A 41 14.81 -3.53 0.23
CA HIS A 41 14.23 -2.35 0.85
C HIS A 41 14.17 -2.52 2.37
N GLU A 42 15.21 -2.08 3.07
CA GLU A 42 15.40 -2.32 4.51
C GLU A 42 14.30 -1.75 5.40
N ASN A 43 13.64 -0.68 4.99
CA ASN A 43 12.58 -0.01 5.77
C ASN A 43 11.17 -0.33 5.27
N ALA A 44 11.02 -1.18 4.25
CA ALA A 44 9.72 -1.47 3.64
C ALA A 44 8.73 -2.12 4.63
N PHE A 45 9.21 -3.05 5.46
CA PHE A 45 8.36 -3.70 6.46
C PHE A 45 7.93 -2.73 7.56
N ALA A 46 8.83 -1.89 8.05
CA ALA A 46 8.50 -0.86 9.03
C ALA A 46 7.50 0.16 8.46
N ALA A 47 7.67 0.57 7.20
CA ALA A 47 6.74 1.46 6.52
C ALA A 47 5.34 0.84 6.38
N ALA A 48 5.25 -0.46 6.05
CA ALA A 48 3.98 -1.19 6.02
C ALA A 48 3.30 -1.21 7.40
N ARG A 49 4.06 -1.42 8.48
CA ARG A 49 3.55 -1.36 9.85
C ARG A 49 3.02 0.03 10.20
N ALA A 50 3.72 1.08 9.80
CA ALA A 50 3.27 2.46 10.02
C ALA A 50 1.96 2.74 9.27
N ALA A 51 1.84 2.30 8.03
CA ALA A 51 0.63 2.46 7.24
C ALA A 51 -0.56 1.69 7.85
N ALA A 52 -0.33 0.48 8.36
CA ALA A 52 -1.35 -0.30 9.07
C ALA A 52 -1.82 0.39 10.35
N ALA A 53 -0.90 0.97 11.13
CA ALA A 53 -1.23 1.76 12.33
C ALA A 53 -2.03 3.02 11.97
N ALA A 54 -1.69 3.69 10.88
CA ALA A 54 -2.46 4.83 10.38
C ALA A 54 -3.86 4.41 9.91
N ASN A 55 -3.98 3.24 9.27
CA ASN A 55 -5.25 2.68 8.84
C ASN A 55 -6.18 2.41 10.02
N ALA A 56 -5.66 1.92 11.13
CA ALA A 56 -6.42 1.70 12.36
C ALA A 56 -7.03 3.00 12.92
N GLN A 57 -6.46 4.16 12.59
CA GLN A 57 -6.96 5.48 12.95
C GLN A 57 -7.63 6.22 11.78
N GLY A 58 -7.96 5.52 10.68
CA GLY A 58 -8.68 6.08 9.53
C GLY A 58 -7.85 7.00 8.62
N LYS A 59 -6.52 6.96 8.69
CA LYS A 59 -5.61 7.86 7.95
C LYS A 59 -4.58 7.16 7.09
N PHE A 60 -4.97 6.02 6.49
CA PHE A 60 -4.08 5.26 5.61
C PHE A 60 -3.59 6.09 4.42
N LEU A 61 -4.50 6.75 3.70
CA LEU A 61 -4.15 7.47 2.47
C LEU A 61 -3.22 8.65 2.75
N GLU A 62 -3.47 9.38 3.83
CA GLU A 62 -2.65 10.52 4.23
C GLU A 62 -1.23 10.09 4.54
N LEU A 63 -1.05 9.00 5.29
CA LEU A 63 0.29 8.48 5.57
C LEU A 63 0.94 7.89 4.33
N ALA A 64 0.22 7.09 3.55
CA ALA A 64 0.73 6.49 2.32
C ALA A 64 1.31 7.53 1.36
N GLU A 65 0.63 8.67 1.21
CA GLU A 65 1.12 9.77 0.38
C GLU A 65 2.43 10.36 0.87
N ILE A 66 2.59 10.52 2.18
CA ILE A 66 3.84 11.00 2.78
C ILE A 66 4.96 9.98 2.58
N LEU A 67 4.68 8.70 2.82
CA LEU A 67 5.67 7.65 2.67
C LEU A 67 6.21 7.57 1.24
N TYR A 68 5.33 7.60 0.24
CA TYR A 68 5.75 7.59 -1.17
C TYR A 68 6.52 8.85 -1.60
N LYS A 69 6.26 9.99 -0.98
CA LYS A 69 7.01 11.23 -1.24
C LYS A 69 8.36 11.29 -0.55
N ASN A 70 8.60 10.45 0.44
CA ASN A 70 9.79 10.50 1.30
C ASN A 70 10.49 9.13 1.39
N GLN A 71 10.64 8.44 0.27
CA GLN A 71 11.18 7.07 0.23
C GLN A 71 12.61 6.94 0.75
N GLU A 72 13.38 8.03 0.78
CA GLU A 72 14.74 8.08 1.34
C GLU A 72 14.77 8.20 2.88
N ALA A 73 13.63 8.45 3.53
CA ALA A 73 13.52 8.66 4.97
C ALA A 73 12.33 7.86 5.53
N LEU A 74 12.46 6.54 5.57
CA LEU A 74 11.47 5.60 6.10
C LEU A 74 11.97 4.83 7.33
N ASP A 75 12.96 5.35 8.02
CA ASP A 75 13.42 4.84 9.31
C ASP A 75 12.35 5.08 10.40
N THR A 76 12.42 4.35 11.50
CA THR A 76 11.39 4.39 12.55
C THR A 76 11.14 5.78 13.10
N ALA A 77 12.17 6.60 13.29
CA ALA A 77 12.02 7.97 13.78
C ALA A 77 11.24 8.84 12.78
N SER A 78 11.54 8.72 11.49
CA SER A 78 10.82 9.42 10.42
C SER A 78 9.37 8.97 10.33
N LEU A 79 9.09 7.69 10.43
CA LEU A 79 7.72 7.14 10.42
C LEU A 79 6.87 7.70 11.57
N LYS A 80 7.42 7.78 12.77
CA LYS A 80 6.76 8.39 13.94
C LYS A 80 6.51 9.89 13.74
N LYS A 81 7.47 10.61 13.14
CA LYS A 81 7.31 12.01 12.79
C LYS A 81 6.15 12.22 11.81
N TYR A 82 6.08 11.43 10.74
CA TYR A 82 4.99 11.53 9.76
C TYR A 82 3.63 11.22 10.38
N ALA A 83 3.55 10.23 11.26
CA ALA A 83 2.34 9.92 12.02
C ALA A 83 1.87 11.13 12.86
N SER A 84 2.78 11.80 13.51
CA SER A 84 2.50 13.03 14.29
C SER A 84 2.03 14.17 13.39
N GLU A 85 2.67 14.39 12.24
CA GLU A 85 2.33 15.45 11.28
C GLU A 85 0.91 15.36 10.76
N ILE A 86 0.37 14.14 10.57
CA ILE A 86 -1.02 13.94 10.17
C ILE A 86 -2.00 13.83 11.35
N GLY A 87 -1.53 14.10 12.58
CA GLY A 87 -2.36 14.16 13.77
C GLY A 87 -2.85 12.82 14.31
N LEU A 88 -2.08 11.73 14.09
CA LEU A 88 -2.37 10.45 14.73
C LEU A 88 -2.15 10.53 16.26
N ASN A 89 -2.93 9.78 17.02
CA ASN A 89 -2.65 9.54 18.41
C ASN A 89 -1.33 8.78 18.55
N ALA A 90 -0.32 9.41 19.14
CA ALA A 90 1.04 8.86 19.21
C ALA A 90 1.11 7.56 20.02
N ALA A 91 0.40 7.48 21.15
CA ALA A 91 0.39 6.31 22.02
C ALA A 91 -0.26 5.11 21.28
N GLN A 92 -1.40 5.32 20.63
CA GLN A 92 -2.08 4.27 19.86
C GLN A 92 -1.26 3.87 18.65
N PHE A 93 -0.64 4.81 17.94
CA PHE A 93 0.26 4.51 16.84
C PHE A 93 1.42 3.59 17.28
N GLU A 94 2.05 3.87 18.40
CA GLU A 94 3.14 3.07 18.94
C GLU A 94 2.69 1.64 19.27
N ILE A 95 1.51 1.49 19.86
CA ILE A 95 0.92 0.18 20.16
C ILE A 95 0.67 -0.60 18.86
N ASP A 96 -0.01 -0.01 17.89
CA ASP A 96 -0.36 -0.68 16.64
C ASP A 96 0.87 -0.96 15.77
N PHE A 97 1.80 -0.02 15.71
CA PHE A 97 3.08 -0.16 14.99
C PHE A 97 3.91 -1.34 15.51
N ASN A 98 3.96 -1.55 16.83
CA ASN A 98 4.72 -2.63 17.45
C ASN A 98 3.91 -3.92 17.65
N SER A 99 2.63 -3.94 17.28
CA SER A 99 1.74 -5.06 17.51
C SER A 99 2.15 -6.31 16.72
N PRO A 100 2.23 -7.50 17.38
CA PRO A 100 2.38 -8.77 16.69
C PRO A 100 1.26 -9.05 15.68
N LYS A 101 0.04 -8.56 15.94
CA LYS A 101 -1.10 -8.65 15.02
C LYS A 101 -0.80 -7.92 13.71
N THR A 102 -0.35 -6.68 13.79
CA THR A 102 0.03 -5.87 12.62
C THR A 102 1.12 -6.56 11.80
N ALA A 103 2.17 -7.03 12.45
CA ALA A 103 3.23 -7.79 11.77
C ALA A 103 2.69 -9.07 11.11
N GLY A 104 1.82 -9.79 11.80
CA GLY A 104 1.20 -11.03 11.29
C GLY A 104 0.31 -10.80 10.07
N GLU A 105 -0.45 -9.71 10.02
CA GLU A 105 -1.27 -9.33 8.88
C GLU A 105 -0.41 -9.02 7.64
N ILE A 106 0.69 -8.30 7.81
CA ILE A 106 1.64 -8.03 6.73
C ILE A 106 2.28 -9.33 6.24
N ARG A 107 2.74 -10.20 7.14
CA ARG A 107 3.30 -11.51 6.78
C ARG A 107 2.30 -12.38 6.04
N LYS A 108 1.02 -12.33 6.41
CA LYS A 108 -0.04 -13.03 5.70
C LYS A 108 -0.21 -12.49 4.28
N ASP A 109 -0.22 -11.18 4.09
CA ASP A 109 -0.29 -10.57 2.77
C ASP A 109 0.90 -11.00 1.89
N MET A 110 2.10 -11.04 2.45
CA MET A 110 3.30 -11.50 1.75
C MET A 110 3.17 -12.98 1.33
N ALA A 111 2.73 -13.85 2.25
CA ALA A 111 2.54 -15.27 1.95
C ALA A 111 1.47 -15.50 0.88
N ASP A 112 0.36 -14.78 0.94
CA ASP A 112 -0.69 -14.84 -0.08
C ASP A 112 -0.15 -14.36 -1.45
N GLY A 113 0.67 -13.31 -1.47
CA GLY A 113 1.32 -12.81 -2.69
C GLY A 113 2.29 -13.84 -3.28
N GLU A 114 3.13 -14.45 -2.46
CA GLU A 114 4.05 -15.51 -2.89
C GLU A 114 3.29 -16.71 -3.47
N ALA A 115 2.20 -17.12 -2.85
CA ALA A 115 1.33 -18.20 -3.34
C ALA A 115 0.69 -17.86 -4.71
N LEU A 116 0.49 -16.58 -5.01
CA LEU A 116 0.00 -16.09 -6.30
C LEU A 116 1.14 -15.89 -7.33
N GLY A 117 2.37 -16.23 -7.00
CA GLY A 117 3.53 -16.07 -7.87
C GLY A 117 4.00 -14.62 -8.01
N ILE A 118 3.68 -13.76 -7.04
CA ILE A 118 4.15 -12.37 -7.02
C ILE A 118 5.61 -12.34 -6.58
N SER A 119 6.45 -11.66 -7.34
CA SER A 119 7.88 -11.47 -7.06
C SER A 119 8.34 -10.02 -7.19
N SER A 120 7.44 -9.12 -7.57
CA SER A 120 7.73 -7.70 -7.79
C SER A 120 6.55 -6.83 -7.44
N THR A 121 6.80 -5.56 -7.17
CA THR A 121 5.79 -4.56 -6.85
C THR A 121 5.90 -3.36 -7.81
N PRO A 122 4.80 -2.66 -8.08
CA PRO A 122 3.43 -3.04 -7.72
C PRO A 122 2.92 -4.20 -8.57
N THR A 123 2.11 -5.10 -7.99
CA THR A 123 1.34 -6.09 -8.73
C THR A 123 -0.14 -5.86 -8.43
N ILE A 124 -0.93 -5.65 -9.47
CA ILE A 124 -2.33 -5.24 -9.35
C ILE A 124 -3.23 -6.22 -10.07
N PHE A 125 -4.32 -6.59 -9.39
CA PHE A 125 -5.37 -7.44 -9.93
C PHE A 125 -6.70 -6.69 -9.93
N VAL A 126 -7.50 -6.94 -10.96
CA VAL A 126 -8.92 -6.55 -11.02
C VAL A 126 -9.74 -7.84 -11.12
N ASN A 127 -10.55 -8.14 -10.11
CA ASN A 127 -11.33 -9.38 -10.01
C ASN A 127 -10.51 -10.65 -10.38
N GLY A 128 -9.32 -10.78 -9.78
CA GLY A 128 -8.42 -11.93 -9.97
C GLY A 128 -7.59 -11.92 -11.26
N ARG A 129 -7.76 -10.94 -12.14
CA ARG A 129 -6.96 -10.80 -13.36
C ARG A 129 -5.86 -9.77 -13.19
N ARG A 130 -4.62 -10.16 -13.44
CA ARG A 130 -3.47 -9.26 -13.34
C ARG A 130 -3.54 -8.16 -14.41
N VAL A 131 -3.41 -6.90 -13.95
CA VAL A 131 -3.29 -5.75 -14.84
C VAL A 131 -1.86 -5.70 -15.38
N ARG A 132 -1.70 -5.80 -16.69
CA ARG A 132 -0.38 -5.85 -17.34
C ARG A 132 0.19 -4.46 -17.63
N HIS A 133 -0.66 -3.49 -17.91
CA HIS A 133 -0.27 -2.13 -18.22
C HIS A 133 -0.72 -1.19 -17.10
N LEU A 134 0.24 -0.73 -16.30
CA LEU A 134 0.00 0.15 -15.14
C LEU A 134 -0.11 1.62 -15.59
N SER A 135 -0.99 1.88 -16.53
CA SER A 135 -1.32 3.20 -17.06
C SER A 135 -2.79 3.50 -16.80
N PRO A 136 -3.22 4.77 -16.85
CA PRO A 136 -4.64 5.12 -16.72
C PRO A 136 -5.53 4.34 -17.68
N ALA A 137 -5.12 4.19 -18.94
CA ALA A 137 -5.86 3.43 -19.95
C ALA A 137 -5.91 1.93 -19.62
N GLY A 138 -4.80 1.35 -19.14
CA GLY A 138 -4.73 -0.06 -18.74
C GLY A 138 -5.66 -0.36 -17.57
N PHE A 139 -5.70 0.51 -16.56
CA PHE A 139 -6.62 0.36 -15.42
C PHE A 139 -8.09 0.47 -15.84
N ARG A 140 -8.43 1.50 -16.65
CA ARG A 140 -9.80 1.66 -17.15
C ARG A 140 -10.25 0.43 -17.93
N SER A 141 -9.44 -0.03 -18.87
CA SER A 141 -9.75 -1.23 -19.68
C SER A 141 -10.00 -2.45 -18.80
N ALA A 142 -9.18 -2.69 -17.79
CA ALA A 142 -9.34 -3.82 -16.88
C ALA A 142 -10.62 -3.72 -16.03
N ILE A 143 -10.93 -2.52 -15.53
CA ILE A 143 -12.11 -2.27 -14.69
C ILE A 143 -13.38 -2.37 -15.53
N GLU A 144 -13.44 -1.71 -16.69
CA GLU A 144 -14.61 -1.72 -17.57
C GLU A 144 -14.92 -3.13 -18.06
N HIS A 145 -13.90 -3.92 -18.41
CA HIS A 145 -14.09 -5.33 -18.72
C HIS A 145 -14.68 -6.14 -17.56
N ALA A 146 -14.28 -5.83 -16.32
CA ALA A 146 -14.82 -6.50 -15.15
C ALA A 146 -16.26 -6.06 -14.82
N LEU A 147 -16.59 -4.78 -15.04
CA LEU A 147 -17.93 -4.23 -14.80
C LEU A 147 -18.96 -4.70 -15.87
N ALA A 148 -18.50 -5.05 -17.07
CA ALA A 148 -19.36 -5.52 -18.17
C ALA A 148 -19.84 -6.98 -18.01
N LYS A 149 -19.39 -7.69 -16.99
CA LYS A 149 -19.75 -9.06 -16.65
C LYS A 149 -20.75 -9.14 -15.52
#